data_0a1f1fe5e812b1a1a295d200b8596215
#
_entry.id   0a1f1fe5e812b1a1a295d200b8596215
#
_cell.length_a   1.000
_cell.length_b   1.000
_cell.length_c   1.000
_cell.angle_alpha   90.00
_cell.angle_beta   90.00
_cell.angle_gamma   90.00
#
_symmetry.space_group_name_H-M   'P 1'
#
loop_
_entity.id
_entity.type
_entity.pdbx_description
1 polymer ?
#
loop_
_entity_poly.entity_id
_entity_poly.type
_entity_poly.pdbx_seq_one_letter_code
_entity_poly.pdbx_strand_id
1 'polypeptide(L)'
;MLGDRDFRTTIKSSIEAVGKELDYAIDLEDSGKIHASEVTRCLRRSFYDRLDGLEPERSRFSDLLGGMFRKLEYGAKSAQYSLDNLKLEGQADMIVDDIVMIFKSVQVFPDDPFAKDLLYMNACMWIYDKIDGVIIYIDDKGKETSFSVTRDKKMFEETVRRVRTFEALLKEKKTPLVEPSIECSTCQYYERCFTQKKESKTLNLMTVSYTHLTLPTIYSV
;
A
#
# COMPACT_ATOMS: atom_id res chain seq x y z
N MET A 1 44.74 18.91 3.10
CA MET A 1 44.23 17.54 3.36
C MET A 1 42.75 17.68 3.63
N LEU A 2 41.90 17.39 2.68
CA LEU A 2 40.47 17.21 2.88
C LEU A 2 40.34 15.86 3.57
N GLY A 3 40.17 15.89 4.92
CA GLY A 3 40.00 14.67 5.71
C GLY A 3 38.92 13.80 5.16
N ASP A 4 39.06 12.53 5.43
CA ASP A 4 38.22 11.38 5.07
C ASP A 4 36.75 11.56 5.56
N ARG A 5 36.07 12.56 4.98
CA ARG A 5 34.65 12.79 5.24
C ARG A 5 33.87 11.86 4.37
N ASP A 6 33.15 10.94 4.98
CA ASP A 6 32.21 10.06 4.28
C ASP A 6 31.04 10.87 3.74
N PHE A 7 31.25 11.49 2.57
CA PHE A 7 30.22 12.26 1.87
C PHE A 7 29.00 11.40 1.51
N ARG A 8 29.15 10.09 1.39
CA ARG A 8 28.01 9.19 1.09
C ARG A 8 27.03 9.15 2.24
N THR A 9 27.53 9.01 3.47
CA THR A 9 26.69 9.04 4.67
C THR A 9 26.02 10.40 4.85
N THR A 10 26.75 11.51 4.59
CA THR A 10 26.19 12.85 4.67
C THR A 10 25.08 13.07 3.62
N ILE A 11 25.30 12.66 2.37
CA ILE A 11 24.29 12.76 1.31
C ILE A 11 23.07 11.90 1.68
N LYS A 12 23.28 10.68 2.10
CA LYS A 12 22.20 9.77 2.49
C LYS A 12 21.35 10.35 3.63
N SER A 13 21.99 10.83 4.70
CA SER A 13 21.27 11.44 5.82
C SER A 13 20.53 12.73 5.43
N SER A 14 21.08 13.52 4.52
CA SER A 14 20.43 14.72 3.99
C SER A 14 19.19 14.37 3.17
N ILE A 15 19.26 13.35 2.30
CA ILE A 15 18.11 12.85 1.53
C ILE A 15 17.03 12.32 2.47
N GLU A 16 17.42 11.57 3.50
CA GLU A 16 16.48 11.04 4.50
C GLU A 16 15.81 12.16 5.31
N ALA A 17 16.54 13.21 5.67
CA ALA A 17 16.00 14.36 6.38
C ALA A 17 14.98 15.13 5.52
N VAL A 18 15.32 15.42 4.24
CA VAL A 18 14.41 16.06 3.30
C VAL A 18 13.18 15.18 3.05
N GLY A 19 13.36 13.88 2.91
CA GLY A 19 12.25 12.93 2.75
C GLY A 19 11.27 12.99 3.90
N LYS A 20 11.76 13.00 5.15
CA LYS A 20 10.92 13.14 6.35
C LYS A 20 10.16 14.46 6.39
N GLU A 21 10.79 15.56 5.98
CA GLU A 21 10.14 16.89 5.93
C GLU A 21 9.04 16.98 4.87
N LEU A 22 9.24 16.28 3.74
CA LEU A 22 8.29 16.26 2.63
C LEU A 22 7.14 15.26 2.82
N ASP A 23 7.25 14.37 3.78
CA ASP A 23 6.32 13.28 3.99
C ASP A 23 5.07 13.71 4.76
N TYR A 24 3.98 12.96 4.58
CA TYR A 24 2.82 13.07 5.43
C TYR A 24 2.92 12.04 6.57
N ALA A 25 2.65 12.48 7.79
CA ALA A 25 2.61 11.56 8.92
C ALA A 25 1.33 10.72 8.90
N ILE A 26 1.47 9.40 9.03
CA ILE A 26 0.34 8.51 9.29
C ILE A 26 0.17 8.43 10.81
N ASP A 27 -1.05 8.69 11.28
CA ASP A 27 -1.38 8.51 12.69
C ASP A 27 -1.48 7.00 12.99
N LEU A 28 -0.39 6.43 13.48
CA LEU A 28 -0.31 4.99 13.77
C LEU A 28 -1.05 4.59 15.05
N GLU A 29 -1.36 5.52 15.94
CA GLU A 29 -1.99 5.24 17.23
C GLU A 29 -3.52 5.22 17.14
N ASP A 30 -4.09 6.07 16.28
CA ASP A 30 -5.55 6.15 16.10
C ASP A 30 -6.06 5.08 15.14
N SER A 31 -6.64 4.01 15.66
CA SER A 31 -7.25 2.95 14.86
C SER A 31 -8.50 3.41 14.09
N GLY A 32 -9.09 4.55 14.44
CA GLY A 32 -10.23 5.17 13.74
C GLY A 32 -9.83 5.95 12.49
N LYS A 33 -8.52 6.23 12.32
CA LYS A 33 -7.95 6.86 11.14
C LYS A 33 -7.08 5.86 10.39
N ILE A 34 -7.45 5.58 9.16
CA ILE A 34 -6.73 4.64 8.31
C ILE A 34 -6.33 5.36 7.03
N HIS A 35 -5.04 5.33 6.72
CA HIS A 35 -4.55 5.90 5.48
C HIS A 35 -4.73 4.91 4.32
N ALA A 36 -5.13 5.40 3.15
CA ALA A 36 -5.40 4.58 1.97
C ALA A 36 -4.21 3.68 1.61
N SER A 37 -2.96 4.15 1.76
CA SER A 37 -1.77 3.35 1.50
C SER A 37 -1.62 2.13 2.41
N GLU A 38 -2.26 2.10 3.57
CA GLU A 38 -2.20 0.96 4.48
C GLU A 38 -3.08 -0.19 4.01
N VAL A 39 -4.20 0.12 3.35
CA VAL A 39 -5.19 -0.87 2.92
C VAL A 39 -5.07 -1.26 1.45
N THR A 40 -4.34 -0.50 0.66
CA THR A 40 -4.09 -0.83 -0.76
C THR A 40 -2.89 -1.75 -0.97
N ARG A 41 -2.13 -2.03 0.08
CA ARG A 41 -1.04 -3.01 0.13
C ARG A 41 -1.39 -4.19 1.04
N CYS A 42 -0.43 -5.06 1.35
CA CYS A 42 -0.61 -6.17 2.28
C CYS A 42 -1.05 -5.68 3.66
N LEU A 43 -2.26 -6.04 4.10
CA LEU A 43 -2.80 -5.64 5.41
C LEU A 43 -1.95 -6.13 6.58
N ARG A 44 -1.32 -7.31 6.45
CA ARG A 44 -0.45 -7.86 7.48
C ARG A 44 0.81 -7.04 7.67
N ARG A 45 1.39 -6.54 6.57
CA ARG A 45 2.52 -5.61 6.62
C ARG A 45 2.11 -4.33 7.35
N SER A 46 0.99 -3.72 6.97
CA SER A 46 0.48 -2.49 7.60
C SER A 46 0.16 -2.68 9.09
N PHE A 47 -0.34 -3.87 9.46
CA PHE A 47 -0.57 -4.23 10.85
C PHE A 47 0.73 -4.27 11.67
N TYR A 48 1.79 -4.87 11.10
CA TYR A 48 3.09 -4.91 11.78
C TYR A 48 3.75 -3.54 11.82
N ASP A 49 3.64 -2.72 10.77
CA ASP A 49 4.14 -1.35 10.77
C ASP A 49 3.52 -0.54 11.94
N ARG A 50 2.21 -0.67 12.17
CA ARG A 50 1.54 -0.03 13.31
C ARG A 50 1.96 -0.63 14.65
N LEU A 51 2.07 -1.94 14.74
CA LEU A 51 2.44 -2.63 15.99
C LEU A 51 3.86 -2.30 16.44
N ASP A 52 4.78 -2.25 15.49
CA ASP A 52 6.19 -2.01 15.74
C ASP A 52 6.52 -0.49 15.77
N GLY A 53 5.53 0.37 15.51
CA GLY A 53 5.71 1.83 15.42
C GLY A 53 6.63 2.25 14.27
N LEU A 54 6.75 1.39 13.25
CA LEU A 54 7.60 1.65 12.11
C LEU A 54 6.82 2.41 11.05
N GLU A 55 7.39 3.52 10.60
CA GLU A 55 6.90 4.15 9.39
C GLU A 55 7.03 3.17 8.20
N PRO A 56 6.04 3.15 7.30
CA PRO A 56 6.11 2.29 6.13
C PRO A 56 7.41 2.51 5.37
N GLU A 57 8.13 1.41 5.09
CA GLU A 57 9.30 1.49 4.21
C GLU A 57 8.85 2.01 2.84
N ARG A 58 9.28 3.21 2.50
CA ARG A 58 8.95 3.88 1.25
C ARG A 58 10.14 3.80 0.32
N SER A 59 9.84 3.72 -0.98
CA SER A 59 10.89 3.86 -1.98
C SER A 59 11.42 5.29 -1.94
N ARG A 60 12.63 5.47 -1.50
CA ARG A 60 13.25 6.78 -1.23
C ARG A 60 13.09 7.80 -2.36
N PHE A 61 13.16 7.35 -3.61
CA PHE A 61 13.08 8.24 -4.76
C PHE A 61 11.63 8.64 -5.08
N SER A 62 10.67 7.71 -5.04
CA SER A 62 9.26 8.03 -5.28
C SER A 62 8.68 8.94 -4.20
N ASP A 63 9.14 8.76 -2.96
CA ASP A 63 8.69 9.59 -1.83
C ASP A 63 9.20 11.02 -1.97
N LEU A 64 10.46 11.17 -2.39
CA LEU A 64 11.02 12.50 -2.70
C LEU A 64 10.25 13.17 -3.83
N LEU A 65 9.99 12.48 -4.94
CA LEU A 65 9.25 13.03 -6.06
C LEU A 65 7.84 13.43 -5.64
N GLY A 66 7.08 12.53 -5.03
CA GLY A 66 5.73 12.84 -4.55
C GLY A 66 5.74 14.00 -3.55
N GLY A 67 6.69 14.00 -2.61
CA GLY A 67 6.89 15.10 -1.66
C GLY A 67 7.17 16.42 -2.33
N MET A 68 8.02 16.46 -3.35
CA MET A 68 8.32 17.65 -4.13
C MET A 68 7.08 18.17 -4.85
N PHE A 69 6.34 17.29 -5.54
CA PHE A 69 5.12 17.69 -6.24
C PHE A 69 4.05 18.25 -5.28
N ARG A 70 3.91 17.67 -4.08
CA ARG A 70 3.00 18.19 -3.05
C ARG A 70 3.33 19.60 -2.57
N LYS A 71 4.57 20.05 -2.71
CA LYS A 71 5.01 21.43 -2.35
C LYS A 71 4.82 22.42 -3.49
N LEU A 72 4.50 21.98 -4.70
CA LEU A 72 4.23 22.87 -5.83
C LEU A 72 2.82 23.49 -5.70
N GLU A 73 2.53 24.46 -6.55
CA GLU A 73 1.25 25.19 -6.58
C GLU A 73 0.03 24.26 -6.66
N TYR A 74 0.12 23.20 -7.45
CA TYR A 74 -0.94 22.20 -7.64
C TYR A 74 -0.81 20.98 -6.72
N GLY A 75 0.04 21.07 -5.72
CA GLY A 75 0.25 19.99 -4.75
C GLY A 75 -1.02 19.68 -3.96
N ALA A 76 -1.41 18.41 -3.91
CA ALA A 76 -2.59 17.99 -3.19
C ALA A 76 -2.39 18.07 -1.66
N LYS A 77 -3.37 18.65 -0.97
CA LYS A 77 -3.40 18.62 0.49
C LYS A 77 -3.98 17.29 0.96
N SER A 78 -3.58 16.84 2.15
CA SER A 78 -4.20 15.68 2.78
C SER A 78 -5.71 15.88 2.91
N ALA A 79 -6.48 14.86 2.57
CA ALA A 79 -7.92 14.86 2.65
C ALA A 79 -8.44 13.57 3.28
N GLN A 80 -9.69 13.57 3.71
CA GLN A 80 -10.30 12.43 4.39
C GLN A 80 -11.73 12.20 3.89
N TYR A 81 -12.09 10.93 3.84
CA TYR A 81 -13.43 10.44 3.54
C TYR A 81 -14.02 9.79 4.78
N SER A 82 -15.24 10.22 5.19
CA SER A 82 -15.90 9.70 6.38
C SER A 82 -16.64 8.39 6.06
N LEU A 83 -16.35 7.34 6.81
CA LEU A 83 -16.97 6.02 6.74
C LEU A 83 -17.58 5.70 8.11
N ASP A 84 -18.79 6.14 8.36
CA ASP A 84 -19.45 6.01 9.68
C ASP A 84 -18.54 6.55 10.81
N ASN A 85 -17.98 5.65 11.63
CA ASN A 85 -17.07 5.99 12.75
C ASN A 85 -15.59 5.99 12.34
N LEU A 86 -15.27 5.76 11.06
CA LEU A 86 -13.91 5.66 10.54
C LEU A 86 -13.60 6.82 9.60
N LYS A 87 -12.34 7.16 9.52
CA LYS A 87 -11.82 8.13 8.55
C LYS A 87 -10.81 7.45 7.65
N LEU A 88 -11.11 7.45 6.35
CA LEU A 88 -10.16 7.06 5.32
C LEU A 88 -9.38 8.30 4.89
N GLU A 89 -8.12 8.36 5.25
CA GLU A 89 -7.22 9.45 4.88
C GLU A 89 -6.46 9.10 3.60
N GLY A 90 -6.13 10.10 2.82
CA GLY A 90 -5.32 9.92 1.62
C GLY A 90 -4.70 11.22 1.16
N GLN A 91 -3.60 11.08 0.45
CA GLN A 91 -2.92 12.21 -0.15
C GLN A 91 -2.42 11.84 -1.54
N ALA A 92 -3.02 12.45 -2.56
CA ALA A 92 -2.46 12.45 -3.91
C ALA A 92 -1.21 13.35 -3.95
N ASP A 93 -0.45 13.27 -5.02
CA ASP A 93 0.71 14.14 -5.17
C ASP A 93 0.32 15.49 -5.75
N MET A 94 -0.58 15.51 -6.74
CA MET A 94 -1.10 16.74 -7.37
C MET A 94 -2.57 16.60 -7.74
N ILE A 95 -3.24 17.75 -7.87
CA ILE A 95 -4.56 17.85 -8.51
C ILE A 95 -4.49 19.03 -9.49
N VAL A 96 -4.66 18.74 -10.77
CA VAL A 96 -4.62 19.72 -11.86
C VAL A 96 -5.89 19.57 -12.68
N ASP A 97 -6.63 20.65 -12.90
CA ASP A 97 -7.86 20.67 -13.70
C ASP A 97 -8.84 19.55 -13.37
N ASP A 98 -9.02 19.27 -12.07
CA ASP A 98 -9.87 18.19 -11.53
C ASP A 98 -9.34 16.76 -11.74
N ILE A 99 -8.14 16.58 -12.27
CA ILE A 99 -7.47 15.30 -12.45
C ILE A 99 -6.55 15.04 -11.25
N VAL A 100 -6.74 13.89 -10.59
CA VAL A 100 -5.87 13.42 -9.50
C VAL A 100 -4.63 12.78 -10.08
N MET A 101 -3.45 13.15 -9.60
CA MET A 101 -2.18 12.59 -10.08
C MET A 101 -1.38 11.96 -8.94
N ILE A 102 -0.84 10.79 -9.19
CA ILE A 102 0.14 10.12 -8.32
C ILE A 102 1.39 9.74 -9.12
N PHE A 103 2.55 9.91 -8.50
CA PHE A 103 3.85 9.60 -9.08
C PHE A 103 4.44 8.37 -8.39
N LYS A 104 4.94 7.43 -9.17
CA LYS A 104 5.55 6.20 -8.69
C LYS A 104 6.91 5.96 -9.35
N SER A 105 7.92 5.67 -8.55
CA SER A 105 9.22 5.30 -9.06
C SER A 105 9.24 3.80 -9.39
N VAL A 106 9.77 3.44 -10.56
CA VAL A 106 9.91 2.07 -11.02
C VAL A 106 11.29 1.85 -11.66
N GLN A 107 11.80 0.62 -11.58
CA GLN A 107 13.00 0.21 -12.31
C GLN A 107 12.66 -0.29 -13.72
N VAL A 108 11.48 -0.90 -13.87
CA VAL A 108 10.95 -1.42 -15.11
C VAL A 108 9.52 -0.93 -15.26
N PHE A 109 9.20 -0.35 -16.40
CA PHE A 109 7.85 0.12 -16.67
C PHE A 109 6.89 -1.07 -16.78
N PRO A 110 5.75 -1.02 -16.10
CA PRO A 110 4.71 -2.02 -16.28
C PRO A 110 3.94 -1.77 -17.59
N ASP A 111 3.42 -2.84 -18.19
CA ASP A 111 2.50 -2.74 -19.33
C ASP A 111 1.13 -2.21 -18.90
N ASP A 112 0.68 -2.57 -17.69
CA ASP A 112 -0.54 -2.10 -17.04
C ASP A 112 -0.23 -1.57 -15.63
N PRO A 113 -1.04 -0.65 -15.08
CA PRO A 113 -0.83 -0.14 -13.72
C PRO A 113 -0.87 -1.27 -12.69
N PHE A 114 0.01 -1.21 -11.70
CA PHE A 114 -0.05 -2.17 -10.58
C PHE A 114 -1.38 -2.08 -9.84
N ALA A 115 -1.96 -3.23 -9.49
CA ALA A 115 -3.26 -3.31 -8.82
C ALA A 115 -3.33 -2.48 -7.53
N LYS A 116 -2.25 -2.43 -6.75
CA LYS A 116 -2.16 -1.60 -5.54
C LYS A 116 -2.23 -0.10 -5.84
N ASP A 117 -1.61 0.34 -6.94
CA ASP A 117 -1.58 1.75 -7.33
C ASP A 117 -2.93 2.16 -7.92
N LEU A 118 -3.59 1.27 -8.68
CA LEU A 118 -4.98 1.46 -9.12
C LEU A 118 -5.93 1.61 -7.94
N LEU A 119 -5.82 0.73 -6.94
CA LEU A 119 -6.67 0.79 -5.76
C LEU A 119 -6.43 2.07 -4.96
N TYR A 120 -5.15 2.49 -4.83
CA TYR A 120 -4.78 3.74 -4.16
C TYR A 120 -5.29 4.97 -4.93
N MET A 121 -5.09 5.02 -6.26
CA MET A 121 -5.61 6.08 -7.11
C MET A 121 -7.13 6.18 -6.99
N ASN A 122 -7.82 5.04 -7.06
CA ASN A 122 -9.27 5.01 -6.92
C ASN A 122 -9.72 5.55 -5.55
N ALA A 123 -9.05 5.15 -4.46
CA ALA A 123 -9.32 5.70 -3.14
C ALA A 123 -9.12 7.22 -3.09
N CYS A 124 -8.04 7.74 -3.67
CA CYS A 124 -7.78 9.18 -3.76
C CYS A 124 -8.88 9.90 -4.55
N MET A 125 -9.32 9.37 -5.69
CA MET A 125 -10.41 9.98 -6.47
C MET A 125 -11.71 10.09 -5.66
N TRP A 126 -12.04 9.12 -4.82
CA TRP A 126 -13.19 9.20 -3.91
C TRP A 126 -12.98 10.19 -2.76
N ILE A 127 -11.79 10.22 -2.18
CA ILE A 127 -11.44 11.13 -1.08
C ILE A 127 -11.52 12.59 -1.53
N TYR A 128 -11.05 12.90 -2.75
CA TYR A 128 -11.06 14.25 -3.31
C TYR A 128 -12.34 14.57 -4.12
N ASP A 129 -13.26 13.62 -4.21
CA ASP A 129 -14.46 13.72 -5.05
C ASP A 129 -14.15 14.10 -6.50
N LYS A 130 -13.21 13.39 -7.10
CA LYS A 130 -12.81 13.53 -8.51
C LYS A 130 -13.15 12.26 -9.28
N ILE A 131 -13.31 12.39 -10.60
CA ILE A 131 -13.73 11.29 -11.49
C ILE A 131 -12.52 10.69 -12.20
N ASP A 132 -11.57 11.53 -12.57
CA ASP A 132 -10.42 11.14 -13.39
C ASP A 132 -9.11 11.23 -12.62
N GLY A 133 -8.20 10.32 -12.93
CA GLY A 133 -6.89 10.25 -12.34
C GLY A 133 -5.83 9.80 -13.33
N VAL A 134 -4.57 10.12 -13.03
CA VAL A 134 -3.41 9.69 -13.82
C VAL A 134 -2.35 9.13 -12.90
N ILE A 135 -1.95 7.89 -13.15
CA ILE A 135 -0.80 7.25 -12.50
C ILE A 135 0.41 7.44 -13.40
N ILE A 136 1.46 8.06 -12.88
CA ILE A 136 2.69 8.35 -13.62
C ILE A 136 3.82 7.54 -12.99
N TYR A 137 4.39 6.63 -13.77
CA TYR A 137 5.58 5.86 -13.40
C TYR A 137 6.80 6.54 -13.98
N ILE A 138 7.84 6.73 -13.16
CA ILE A 138 9.08 7.40 -13.53
C ILE A 138 10.26 6.50 -13.15
N ASP A 139 11.22 6.31 -14.08
CA ASP A 139 12.47 5.59 -13.81
C ASP A 139 13.55 6.52 -13.24
N ASP A 140 14.70 5.95 -12.91
CA ASP A 140 15.88 6.66 -12.39
C ASP A 140 16.55 7.60 -13.42
N LYS A 141 16.17 7.50 -14.71
CA LYS A 141 16.66 8.35 -15.80
C LYS A 141 15.69 9.49 -16.15
N GLY A 142 14.54 9.54 -15.47
CA GLY A 142 13.51 10.53 -15.73
C GLY A 142 12.61 10.20 -16.92
N LYS A 143 12.70 8.97 -17.48
CA LYS A 143 11.72 8.52 -18.46
C LYS A 143 10.41 8.20 -17.73
N GLU A 144 9.28 8.44 -18.40
CA GLU A 144 7.96 8.29 -17.80
C GLU A 144 7.01 7.46 -18.64
N THR A 145 6.03 6.87 -17.99
CA THR A 145 4.86 6.22 -18.61
C THR A 145 3.66 6.56 -17.75
N SER A 146 2.54 6.94 -18.38
CA SER A 146 1.33 7.35 -17.67
C SER A 146 0.14 6.51 -18.07
N PHE A 147 -0.78 6.31 -17.10
CA PHE A 147 -2.02 5.59 -17.27
C PHE A 147 -3.18 6.43 -16.76
N SER A 148 -4.15 6.68 -17.62
CA SER A 148 -5.40 7.34 -17.26
C SER A 148 -6.34 6.35 -16.60
N VAL A 149 -6.96 6.75 -15.51
CA VAL A 149 -7.85 5.93 -14.68
C VAL A 149 -9.12 6.72 -14.41
N THR A 150 -10.28 6.09 -14.56
CA THR A 150 -11.56 6.64 -14.16
C THR A 150 -12.04 5.98 -12.87
N ARG A 151 -12.72 6.75 -12.03
CA ARG A 151 -13.24 6.31 -10.73
C ARG A 151 -14.17 5.09 -10.88
N ASP A 152 -13.87 4.02 -10.15
CA ASP A 152 -14.65 2.78 -10.14
C ASP A 152 -15.24 2.51 -8.76
N LYS A 153 -16.56 2.30 -8.72
CA LYS A 153 -17.30 2.08 -7.48
C LYS A 153 -16.94 0.74 -6.82
N LYS A 154 -16.72 -0.32 -7.60
CA LYS A 154 -16.40 -1.65 -7.06
C LYS A 154 -15.01 -1.67 -6.40
N MET A 155 -14.04 -0.98 -7.01
CA MET A 155 -12.73 -0.79 -6.39
C MET A 155 -12.83 -0.02 -5.08
N PHE A 156 -13.70 0.98 -5.00
CA PHE A 156 -13.89 1.72 -3.75
C PHE A 156 -14.59 0.88 -2.68
N GLU A 157 -15.60 0.09 -3.06
CA GLU A 157 -16.24 -0.86 -2.14
C GLU A 157 -15.22 -1.86 -1.56
N GLU A 158 -14.28 -2.34 -2.38
CA GLU A 158 -13.17 -3.17 -1.90
C GLU A 158 -12.26 -2.40 -0.94
N THR A 159 -11.90 -1.16 -1.23
CA THR A 159 -11.14 -0.31 -0.32
C THR A 159 -11.86 -0.16 1.02
N VAL A 160 -13.15 0.15 1.01
CA VAL A 160 -13.97 0.27 2.24
C VAL A 160 -14.01 -1.04 3.02
N ARG A 161 -14.18 -2.17 2.34
CA ARG A 161 -14.13 -3.50 2.96
C ARG A 161 -12.80 -3.74 3.65
N ARG A 162 -11.68 -3.41 3.00
CA ARG A 162 -10.34 -3.55 3.56
C ARG A 162 -10.11 -2.61 4.75
N VAL A 163 -10.61 -1.37 4.68
CA VAL A 163 -10.56 -0.40 5.80
C VAL A 163 -11.26 -0.97 7.03
N ARG A 164 -12.51 -1.43 6.89
CA ARG A 164 -13.29 -2.00 8.00
C ARG A 164 -12.64 -3.26 8.59
N THR A 165 -12.12 -4.12 7.71
CA THR A 165 -11.40 -5.33 8.13
C THR A 165 -10.14 -4.97 8.90
N PHE A 166 -9.37 -4.01 8.41
CA PHE A 166 -8.11 -3.60 9.04
C PHE A 166 -8.35 -2.97 10.41
N GLU A 167 -9.32 -2.09 10.51
CA GLU A 167 -9.72 -1.46 11.78
C GLU A 167 -10.16 -2.51 12.83
N ALA A 168 -11.03 -3.44 12.44
CA ALA A 168 -11.47 -4.50 13.33
C ALA A 168 -10.28 -5.34 13.85
N LEU A 169 -9.35 -5.70 12.95
CA LEU A 169 -8.15 -6.46 13.31
C LEU A 169 -7.19 -5.67 14.22
N LEU A 170 -7.08 -4.35 14.03
CA LEU A 170 -6.30 -3.48 14.92
C LEU A 170 -6.91 -3.43 16.33
N LYS A 171 -8.22 -3.24 16.43
CA LYS A 171 -8.94 -3.22 17.73
C LYS A 171 -8.83 -4.57 18.47
N GLU A 172 -8.98 -5.67 17.75
CA GLU A 172 -8.85 -7.02 18.32
C GLU A 172 -7.40 -7.42 18.57
N LYS A 173 -6.42 -6.63 18.13
CA LYS A 173 -4.99 -6.97 18.12
C LYS A 173 -4.70 -8.30 17.45
N LYS A 174 -5.45 -8.60 16.40
CA LYS A 174 -5.40 -9.86 15.67
C LYS A 174 -4.70 -9.67 14.33
N THR A 175 -3.63 -10.45 14.12
CA THR A 175 -2.85 -10.38 12.89
C THR A 175 -3.69 -10.77 11.66
N PRO A 176 -3.71 -9.94 10.60
CA PRO A 176 -4.36 -10.28 9.34
C PRO A 176 -3.84 -11.60 8.73
N LEU A 177 -4.64 -12.24 7.89
CA LEU A 177 -4.21 -13.42 7.14
C LEU A 177 -3.05 -13.06 6.20
N VAL A 178 -2.21 -14.07 5.88
CA VAL A 178 -1.14 -13.89 4.89
C VAL A 178 -1.78 -13.78 3.50
N GLU A 179 -1.46 -12.70 2.79
CA GLU A 179 -1.79 -12.50 1.37
C GLU A 179 -0.47 -12.62 0.57
N PRO A 180 -0.10 -13.83 0.10
CA PRO A 180 1.15 -14.01 -0.61
C PRO A 180 1.17 -13.19 -1.91
N SER A 181 2.27 -12.47 -2.14
CA SER A 181 2.49 -11.69 -3.34
C SER A 181 3.98 -11.68 -3.69
N ILE A 182 4.31 -11.20 -4.88
CA ILE A 182 5.71 -11.03 -5.30
C ILE A 182 6.49 -10.10 -4.36
N GLU A 183 5.81 -9.15 -3.73
CA GLU A 183 6.42 -8.21 -2.77
C GLU A 183 6.88 -8.88 -1.47
N CYS A 184 6.41 -10.10 -1.19
CA CYS A 184 6.84 -10.84 0.00
C CYS A 184 8.33 -11.15 -0.02
N SER A 185 8.92 -11.37 -1.18
CA SER A 185 10.35 -11.72 -1.32
C SER A 185 11.31 -10.64 -0.80
N THR A 186 10.87 -9.38 -0.81
CA THR A 186 11.65 -8.22 -0.34
C THR A 186 11.08 -7.59 0.93
N CYS A 187 10.05 -8.21 1.51
CA CYS A 187 9.35 -7.66 2.67
C CYS A 187 10.16 -7.88 3.95
N GLN A 188 10.38 -6.82 4.74
CA GLN A 188 11.07 -6.88 6.03
C GLN A 188 10.43 -7.86 7.03
N TYR A 189 9.15 -8.19 6.86
CA TYR A 189 8.41 -9.12 7.71
C TYR A 189 8.33 -10.54 7.15
N TYR A 190 9.12 -10.87 6.11
CA TYR A 190 9.07 -12.19 5.47
C TYR A 190 9.23 -13.32 6.48
N GLU A 191 10.26 -13.27 7.29
CA GLU A 191 10.53 -14.29 8.31
C GLU A 191 9.39 -14.39 9.32
N ARG A 192 8.86 -13.26 9.81
CA ARG A 192 7.73 -13.22 10.73
C ARG A 192 6.45 -13.81 10.15
N CYS A 193 6.27 -13.72 8.82
CA CYS A 193 5.10 -14.24 8.13
C CYS A 193 5.18 -15.74 7.85
N PHE A 194 6.36 -16.25 7.49
CA PHE A 194 6.52 -17.58 6.90
C PHE A 194 7.39 -18.54 7.72
N THR A 195 8.37 -18.02 8.48
CA THR A 195 9.35 -18.88 9.19
C THR A 195 9.08 -19.01 10.68
N GLN A 196 8.45 -18.06 11.33
CA GLN A 196 8.04 -18.23 12.73
C GLN A 196 7.04 -19.37 12.80
N LYS A 197 7.45 -20.47 13.44
CA LYS A 197 6.56 -21.59 13.77
C LYS A 197 5.34 -21.00 14.48
N LYS A 198 4.16 -21.11 13.87
CA LYS A 198 2.94 -20.91 14.61
C LYS A 198 3.03 -21.89 15.77
N GLU A 199 2.91 -21.43 17.00
CA GLU A 199 2.46 -22.25 18.10
C GLU A 199 1.04 -22.69 17.75
N SER A 200 0.96 -23.66 16.86
CA SER A 200 -0.29 -24.32 16.55
C SER A 200 -0.63 -25.11 17.81
N LYS A 201 -1.65 -24.67 18.54
CA LYS A 201 -2.47 -25.63 19.27
C LYS A 201 -2.78 -26.71 18.26
N THR A 202 -2.22 -27.89 18.48
CA THR A 202 -2.45 -29.09 17.68
C THR A 202 -3.96 -29.29 17.63
N LEU A 203 -4.61 -28.88 16.56
CA LEU A 203 -5.91 -29.41 16.21
C LEU A 203 -5.63 -30.85 15.86
N ASN A 204 -5.99 -31.75 16.75
CA ASN A 204 -6.12 -33.19 16.45
C ASN A 204 -7.09 -33.28 15.27
N LEU A 205 -6.55 -33.33 14.07
CA LEU A 205 -7.26 -33.77 12.89
C LEU A 205 -7.56 -35.23 13.10
N MET A 206 -8.70 -35.50 13.71
CA MET A 206 -9.32 -36.83 13.60
C MET A 206 -9.42 -37.13 12.11
N THR A 207 -8.79 -38.21 11.73
CA THR A 207 -8.78 -38.80 10.41
C THR A 207 -10.17 -38.77 9.80
N VAL A 208 -10.39 -37.89 8.83
CA VAL A 208 -11.54 -37.94 7.94
C VAL A 208 -11.22 -39.06 6.95
N SER A 209 -11.88 -40.22 7.11
CA SER A 209 -11.86 -41.28 6.12
C SER A 209 -12.42 -40.74 4.81
N TYR A 210 -11.60 -40.66 3.80
CA TYR A 210 -12.04 -40.39 2.43
C TYR A 210 -12.79 -41.64 1.95
N THR A 211 -14.12 -41.60 1.93
CA THR A 211 -14.90 -42.54 1.14
C THR A 211 -14.72 -42.18 -0.33
N HIS A 212 -14.18 -43.11 -1.10
CA HIS A 212 -14.03 -43.03 -2.54
C HIS A 212 -15.36 -42.69 -3.21
N LEU A 213 -15.47 -41.47 -3.77
CA LEU A 213 -16.47 -41.15 -4.75
C LEU A 213 -15.98 -41.66 -6.11
N THR A 214 -16.54 -42.83 -6.52
CA THR A 214 -16.38 -43.34 -7.85
C THR A 214 -17.10 -42.41 -8.84
N LEU A 215 -16.37 -41.86 -9.79
CA LEU A 215 -16.92 -41.10 -10.93
C LEU A 215 -17.77 -42.06 -11.80
N PRO A 216 -18.98 -41.66 -12.23
CA PRO A 216 -19.74 -42.46 -13.19
C PRO A 216 -19.05 -42.41 -14.56
N THR A 217 -18.78 -43.61 -15.09
CA THR A 217 -18.27 -43.81 -16.44
C THR A 217 -19.38 -43.46 -17.44
N ILE A 218 -19.18 -42.45 -18.25
CA ILE A 218 -20.09 -42.13 -19.35
C ILE A 218 -19.71 -43.05 -20.52
N TYR A 219 -20.58 -44.02 -20.84
CA TYR A 219 -20.51 -44.75 -22.11
C TYR A 219 -21.17 -43.88 -23.18
N SER A 220 -20.37 -43.52 -24.22
CA SER A 220 -20.87 -42.98 -25.49
C SER A 220 -21.35 -44.16 -26.38
N VAL A 221 -22.55 -44.04 -26.89
CA VAL A 221 -23.07 -44.75 -28.05
C VAL A 221 -23.09 -43.81 -29.22
#